data_33df3d7413a19a62dcf6d62afffcea39
#
_entry.id   33df3d7413a19a62dcf6d62afffcea39
#
_cell.length_a   1.000
_cell.length_b   1.000
_cell.length_c   1.000
_cell.angle_alpha   90.00
_cell.angle_beta   90.00
_cell.angle_gamma   90.00
#
_symmetry.space_group_name_H-M   'P 1'
#
loop_
_entity.id
_entity.type
_entity.pdbx_description
1 polymer ?
#
loop_
_entity_poly.entity_id
_entity_poly.type
_entity_poly.pdbx_seq_one_letter_code
_entity_poly.pdbx_strand_id
1 'polypeptide(L)'
;MSGPVSGPASGQVTPVLSPGEVAAAVDDDDYRRLLGIPRDAGFPDAVAAGAAAARRWYAVHGRPWIAARRHAVAKIDGDAIVLEDGVRVSGERLAARLARNDAHALVAVAVSAGREVADEAARLWGADRPDESYFLDRFATAVVETLLWRASAILCGEAIDSGEWLVPHLSPGCGGWEIDAQRQLFELVGGIDAAPAADLGEPGATVAVLGPVELLDTGSLRPQHSVLAALGVTRRAIVATPEGACRTCDRPGCRYRRVPRARRVEES
;
A
#
# COMPACT_ATOMS: atom_id res chain seq x y z
N MET A 1 39.71 -18.90 -6.37
CA MET A 1 39.30 -17.95 -5.31
C MET A 1 38.34 -16.96 -5.94
N SER A 2 37.05 -17.28 -5.90
CA SER A 2 36.00 -16.41 -6.41
C SER A 2 35.53 -15.52 -5.25
N GLY A 3 35.71 -14.21 -5.40
CA GLY A 3 35.28 -13.24 -4.42
C GLY A 3 33.73 -13.17 -4.34
N PRO A 4 33.16 -12.69 -3.21
CA PRO A 4 31.72 -12.57 -3.05
C PRO A 4 31.20 -11.54 -4.06
N VAL A 5 30.21 -11.96 -4.85
CA VAL A 5 29.41 -11.08 -5.70
C VAL A 5 28.59 -10.21 -4.76
N SER A 6 28.98 -8.95 -4.62
CA SER A 6 28.21 -7.94 -3.89
C SER A 6 26.83 -7.81 -4.58
N GLY A 7 25.80 -8.31 -3.92
CA GLY A 7 24.43 -8.07 -4.35
C GLY A 7 24.13 -6.57 -4.36
N PRO A 8 23.14 -6.10 -5.14
CA PRO A 8 22.83 -4.68 -5.23
C PRO A 8 22.48 -4.13 -3.85
N ALA A 9 23.16 -3.05 -3.49
CA ALA A 9 22.92 -2.32 -2.25
C ALA A 9 21.42 -2.01 -2.10
N SER A 10 20.90 -2.07 -0.88
CA SER A 10 19.53 -1.73 -0.49
C SER A 10 19.22 -0.26 -0.86
N GLY A 11 18.86 -0.01 -2.13
CA GLY A 11 18.49 1.30 -2.63
C GLY A 11 17.00 1.56 -2.38
N GLN A 12 16.68 2.78 -1.98
CA GLN A 12 15.30 3.25 -1.95
C GLN A 12 14.86 3.56 -3.38
N VAL A 13 13.77 2.94 -3.83
CA VAL A 13 13.15 3.23 -5.13
C VAL A 13 12.03 4.24 -4.92
N THR A 14 12.12 5.38 -5.57
CA THR A 14 11.08 6.42 -5.52
C THR A 14 10.79 6.86 -6.97
N PRO A 15 9.90 6.17 -7.69
CA PRO A 15 9.57 6.53 -9.05
C PRO A 15 8.83 7.87 -9.09
N VAL A 16 9.16 8.70 -10.07
CA VAL A 16 8.41 9.93 -10.35
C VAL A 16 7.14 9.57 -11.12
N LEU A 17 5.98 9.92 -10.56
CA LEU A 17 4.67 9.61 -11.14
C LEU A 17 3.92 10.89 -11.51
N SER A 18 3.42 10.94 -12.73
CA SER A 18 2.48 11.99 -13.14
C SER A 18 1.09 11.73 -12.52
N PRO A 19 0.45 12.72 -11.89
CA PRO A 19 -0.91 12.57 -11.37
C PRO A 19 -1.92 12.24 -12.47
N GLY A 20 -1.73 12.74 -13.68
CA GLY A 20 -2.58 12.44 -14.85
C GLY A 20 -2.51 10.97 -15.25
N GLU A 21 -1.30 10.40 -15.33
CA GLU A 21 -1.12 8.97 -15.63
C GLU A 21 -1.69 8.07 -14.55
N VAL A 22 -1.54 8.46 -13.28
CA VAL A 22 -2.13 7.71 -12.16
C VAL A 22 -3.66 7.79 -12.21
N ALA A 23 -4.23 8.98 -12.42
CA ALA A 23 -5.67 9.15 -12.55
C ALA A 23 -6.26 8.34 -13.71
N ALA A 24 -5.56 8.29 -14.86
CA ALA A 24 -5.98 7.50 -16.02
C ALA A 24 -5.90 5.99 -15.77
N ALA A 25 -4.98 5.54 -14.91
CA ALA A 25 -4.81 4.13 -14.58
C ALA A 25 -5.78 3.60 -13.50
N VAL A 26 -6.52 4.49 -12.82
CA VAL A 26 -7.57 4.05 -11.89
C VAL A 26 -8.67 3.36 -12.68
N ASP A 27 -8.91 2.08 -12.37
CA ASP A 27 -9.95 1.27 -12.99
C ASP A 27 -11.36 1.75 -12.56
N ASP A 28 -12.28 1.87 -13.51
CA ASP A 28 -13.63 2.35 -13.25
C ASP A 28 -14.45 1.36 -12.41
N ASP A 29 -14.20 0.05 -12.52
CA ASP A 29 -14.85 -0.96 -11.70
C ASP A 29 -14.40 -0.88 -10.25
N ASP A 30 -13.11 -0.62 -10.02
CA ASP A 30 -12.57 -0.38 -8.68
C ASP A 30 -13.17 0.89 -8.08
N TYR A 31 -13.24 1.96 -8.84
CA TYR A 31 -13.83 3.21 -8.34
C TYR A 31 -15.33 3.06 -8.07
N ARG A 32 -16.10 2.41 -8.96
CA ARG A 32 -17.52 2.07 -8.73
C ARG A 32 -17.71 1.28 -7.44
N ARG A 33 -16.88 0.26 -7.23
CA ARG A 33 -16.91 -0.56 -6.02
C ARG A 33 -16.72 0.28 -4.75
N LEU A 34 -15.81 1.23 -4.77
CA LEU A 34 -15.55 2.14 -3.64
C LEU A 34 -16.69 3.14 -3.40
N LEU A 35 -17.42 3.50 -4.44
CA LEU A 35 -18.65 4.29 -4.35
C LEU A 35 -19.86 3.47 -3.89
N GLY A 36 -19.72 2.14 -3.73
CA GLY A 36 -20.82 1.25 -3.32
C GLY A 36 -21.79 0.92 -4.44
N ILE A 37 -21.44 1.15 -5.71
CA ILE A 37 -22.28 0.86 -6.87
C ILE A 37 -22.11 -0.62 -7.25
N PRO A 38 -23.21 -1.38 -7.48
CA PRO A 38 -23.14 -2.76 -7.94
C PRO A 38 -22.38 -2.90 -9.26
N ARG A 39 -21.71 -4.06 -9.46
CA ARG A 39 -20.87 -4.29 -10.65
C ARG A 39 -21.62 -4.31 -11.97
N ASP A 40 -22.88 -4.72 -11.93
CA ASP A 40 -23.80 -4.81 -13.06
C ASP A 40 -24.54 -3.49 -13.36
N ALA A 41 -24.41 -2.51 -12.49
CA ALA A 41 -24.98 -1.18 -12.69
C ALA A 41 -23.95 -0.24 -13.33
N GLY A 42 -24.35 0.48 -14.38
CA GLY A 42 -23.61 1.62 -14.89
C GLY A 42 -23.55 2.76 -13.86
N PHE A 43 -22.69 3.75 -14.09
CA PHE A 43 -22.78 4.99 -13.31
C PHE A 43 -24.11 5.70 -13.61
N PRO A 44 -24.95 5.99 -12.60
CA PRO A 44 -26.04 6.95 -12.79
C PRO A 44 -25.47 8.31 -13.21
N ASP A 45 -26.16 9.06 -14.07
CA ASP A 45 -25.61 10.30 -14.66
C ASP A 45 -25.09 11.30 -13.61
N ALA A 46 -25.80 11.50 -12.52
CA ALA A 46 -25.37 12.38 -11.43
C ALA A 46 -24.05 11.90 -10.76
N VAL A 47 -23.90 10.59 -10.56
CA VAL A 47 -22.71 9.96 -10.00
C VAL A 47 -21.56 10.03 -10.99
N ALA A 48 -21.81 9.81 -12.29
CA ALA A 48 -20.81 9.88 -13.34
C ALA A 48 -20.14 11.26 -13.41
N ALA A 49 -20.93 12.33 -13.29
CA ALA A 49 -20.44 13.70 -13.30
C ALA A 49 -19.49 13.97 -12.11
N GLY A 50 -19.90 13.57 -10.90
CA GLY A 50 -19.08 13.71 -9.67
C GLY A 50 -17.79 12.89 -9.74
N ALA A 51 -17.91 11.63 -10.18
CA ALA A 51 -16.76 10.74 -10.36
C ALA A 51 -15.75 11.29 -11.37
N ALA A 52 -16.23 11.79 -12.52
CA ALA A 52 -15.37 12.41 -13.53
C ALA A 52 -14.72 13.72 -13.03
N ALA A 53 -15.44 14.51 -12.23
CA ALA A 53 -14.89 15.73 -11.64
C ALA A 53 -13.76 15.43 -10.67
N ALA A 54 -13.92 14.45 -9.77
CA ALA A 54 -12.87 14.00 -8.86
C ALA A 54 -11.63 13.49 -9.60
N ARG A 55 -11.81 12.68 -10.64
CA ARG A 55 -10.70 12.18 -11.50
C ARG A 55 -9.96 13.33 -12.16
N ARG A 56 -10.68 14.30 -12.76
CA ARG A 56 -10.05 15.48 -13.41
C ARG A 56 -9.28 16.34 -12.40
N TRP A 57 -9.88 16.56 -11.23
CA TRP A 57 -9.20 17.33 -10.18
C TRP A 57 -7.88 16.65 -9.77
N TYR A 58 -7.93 15.34 -9.50
CA TYR A 58 -6.72 14.61 -9.12
C TYR A 58 -5.65 14.60 -10.22
N ALA A 59 -6.06 14.47 -11.47
CA ALA A 59 -5.12 14.48 -12.60
C ALA A 59 -4.28 15.76 -12.70
N VAL A 60 -4.79 16.87 -12.15
CA VAL A 60 -4.11 18.19 -12.17
C VAL A 60 -3.40 18.46 -10.83
N HIS A 61 -4.04 18.17 -9.72
CA HIS A 61 -3.61 18.59 -8.38
C HIS A 61 -3.01 17.50 -7.53
N GLY A 62 -3.22 16.23 -7.86
CA GLY A 62 -2.69 15.10 -7.11
C GLY A 62 -1.16 15.11 -7.02
N ARG A 63 -0.64 14.49 -5.96
CA ARG A 63 0.79 14.30 -5.74
C ARG A 63 1.05 12.83 -5.37
N PRO A 64 0.89 11.91 -6.34
CA PRO A 64 1.14 10.50 -6.09
C PRO A 64 2.61 10.26 -5.70
N TRP A 65 2.80 9.43 -4.70
CA TRP A 65 4.12 9.12 -4.20
C TRP A 65 4.24 7.63 -3.85
N ILE A 66 5.42 7.06 -4.14
CA ILE A 66 5.79 5.68 -3.82
C ILE A 66 7.22 5.71 -3.26
N ALA A 67 7.46 4.94 -2.21
CA ALA A 67 8.80 4.55 -1.79
C ALA A 67 8.82 3.06 -1.51
N ALA A 68 9.94 2.41 -1.84
CA ALA A 68 10.16 1.00 -1.55
C ALA A 68 11.60 0.77 -1.13
N ARG A 69 11.81 -0.16 -0.18
CA ARG A 69 13.14 -0.57 0.26
C ARG A 69 13.20 -2.07 0.48
N ARG A 70 14.23 -2.69 -0.07
CA ARG A 70 14.50 -4.13 0.05
C ARG A 70 15.39 -4.42 1.24
N HIS A 71 15.08 -5.49 1.98
CA HIS A 71 15.83 -6.01 3.12
C HIS A 71 16.04 -7.50 2.95
N ALA A 72 17.27 -7.96 3.17
CA ALA A 72 17.56 -9.39 3.15
C ALA A 72 17.00 -10.07 4.41
N VAL A 73 16.39 -11.24 4.24
CA VAL A 73 15.84 -12.05 5.34
C VAL A 73 16.89 -13.06 5.77
N ALA A 74 17.33 -12.97 7.03
CA ALA A 74 18.23 -13.93 7.63
C ALA A 74 17.52 -15.23 7.99
N LYS A 75 16.35 -15.13 8.60
CA LYS A 75 15.48 -16.28 8.93
C LYS A 75 14.04 -15.86 9.20
N ILE A 76 13.14 -16.83 9.14
CA ILE A 76 11.77 -16.71 9.64
C ILE A 76 11.66 -17.60 10.87
N ASP A 77 11.20 -17.02 11.99
CA ASP A 77 11.21 -17.63 13.32
C ASP A 77 9.81 -17.47 13.96
N GLY A 78 8.99 -18.48 13.79
CA GLY A 78 7.61 -18.46 14.24
C GLY A 78 6.78 -17.43 13.51
N ASP A 79 6.31 -16.42 14.23
CA ASP A 79 5.51 -15.30 13.74
C ASP A 79 6.34 -14.07 13.33
N ALA A 80 7.66 -14.16 13.38
CA ALA A 80 8.56 -13.06 13.10
C ALA A 80 9.50 -13.35 11.92
N ILE A 81 9.84 -12.29 11.21
CA ILE A 81 10.86 -12.25 10.16
C ILE A 81 12.06 -11.53 10.74
N VAL A 82 13.22 -12.19 10.75
CA VAL A 82 14.49 -11.59 11.18
C VAL A 82 15.28 -11.19 9.95
N LEU A 83 15.58 -9.91 9.84
CA LEU A 83 16.38 -9.36 8.75
C LEU A 83 17.88 -9.54 9.05
N GLU A 84 18.74 -9.41 8.03
CA GLU A 84 20.19 -9.58 8.20
C GLU A 84 20.83 -8.52 9.11
N ASP A 85 20.24 -7.33 9.20
CA ASP A 85 20.64 -6.27 10.13
C ASP A 85 20.17 -6.50 11.57
N GLY A 86 19.48 -7.61 11.84
CA GLY A 86 18.96 -8.00 13.16
C GLY A 86 17.56 -7.43 13.47
N VAL A 87 16.99 -6.60 12.62
CA VAL A 87 15.63 -6.08 12.81
C VAL A 87 14.62 -7.24 12.74
N ARG A 88 13.66 -7.25 13.66
CA ARG A 88 12.56 -8.24 13.69
C ARG A 88 11.26 -7.59 13.28
N VAL A 89 10.60 -8.16 12.29
CA VAL A 89 9.27 -7.76 11.83
C VAL A 89 8.27 -8.80 12.30
N SER A 90 7.36 -8.41 13.19
CA SER A 90 6.33 -9.30 13.74
C SER A 90 5.09 -9.31 12.86
N GLY A 91 4.54 -10.50 12.62
CA GLY A 91 3.31 -10.68 11.87
C GLY A 91 3.12 -12.13 11.40
N GLU A 92 2.31 -12.88 12.11
CA GLU A 92 2.07 -14.32 11.86
C GLU A 92 1.75 -14.59 10.39
N ARG A 93 0.81 -13.83 9.82
CA ARG A 93 0.37 -14.02 8.44
C ARG A 93 1.45 -13.67 7.43
N LEU A 94 2.22 -12.61 7.68
CA LEU A 94 3.33 -12.22 6.81
C LEU A 94 4.43 -13.28 6.88
N ALA A 95 4.86 -13.68 8.08
CA ALA A 95 5.88 -14.69 8.30
C ALA A 95 5.49 -16.02 7.65
N ALA A 96 4.26 -16.52 7.88
CA ALA A 96 3.76 -17.74 7.27
C ALA A 96 3.69 -17.67 5.73
N ARG A 97 3.38 -16.49 5.16
CA ARG A 97 3.37 -16.30 3.72
C ARG A 97 4.77 -16.32 3.13
N LEU A 98 5.72 -15.64 3.75
CA LEU A 98 7.10 -15.61 3.31
C LEU A 98 7.75 -17.00 3.42
N ALA A 99 7.53 -17.69 4.54
CA ALA A 99 8.04 -19.05 4.76
C ALA A 99 7.54 -20.04 3.70
N ARG A 100 6.23 -20.03 3.39
CA ARG A 100 5.65 -20.93 2.37
C ARG A 100 6.21 -20.71 0.97
N ASN A 101 6.75 -19.55 0.70
CA ASN A 101 7.30 -19.18 -0.60
C ASN A 101 8.83 -19.13 -0.60
N ASP A 102 9.50 -19.61 0.45
CA ASP A 102 10.96 -19.55 0.61
C ASP A 102 11.52 -18.16 0.30
N ALA A 103 10.86 -17.13 0.83
CA ALA A 103 11.27 -15.75 0.59
C ALA A 103 12.59 -15.46 1.31
N HIS A 104 13.57 -14.96 0.57
CA HIS A 104 14.90 -14.60 1.07
C HIS A 104 15.08 -13.08 1.23
N ALA A 105 14.10 -12.31 0.79
CA ALA A 105 14.07 -10.87 1.07
C ALA A 105 12.64 -10.37 1.28
N LEU A 106 12.54 -9.24 1.97
CA LEU A 106 11.34 -8.46 2.22
C LEU A 106 11.49 -7.11 1.52
N VAL A 107 10.44 -6.66 0.83
CA VAL A 107 10.36 -5.28 0.33
C VAL A 107 9.28 -4.56 1.11
N ALA A 108 9.67 -3.54 1.87
CA ALA A 108 8.76 -2.62 2.52
C ALA A 108 8.38 -1.51 1.53
N VAL A 109 7.10 -1.19 1.42
CA VAL A 109 6.56 -0.23 0.46
C VAL A 109 5.65 0.76 1.18
N ALA A 110 5.78 2.03 0.83
CA ALA A 110 4.86 3.10 1.20
C ALA A 110 4.29 3.75 -0.06
N VAL A 111 3.00 4.02 -0.06
CA VAL A 111 2.33 4.76 -1.14
C VAL A 111 1.41 5.83 -0.57
N SER A 112 1.27 6.95 -1.27
CA SER A 112 0.37 8.03 -0.89
C SER A 112 -0.27 8.68 -2.11
N ALA A 113 -1.55 9.03 -2.01
CA ALA A 113 -2.25 9.83 -3.03
C ALA A 113 -1.88 11.33 -2.98
N GLY A 114 -1.16 11.77 -1.92
CA GLY A 114 -0.81 13.15 -1.66
C GLY A 114 -1.72 13.81 -0.62
N ARG A 115 -1.19 14.80 0.10
CA ARG A 115 -1.93 15.57 1.11
C ARG A 115 -2.98 16.50 0.50
N GLU A 116 -2.77 16.92 -0.75
CA GLU A 116 -3.63 17.83 -1.48
C GLU A 116 -5.07 17.35 -1.56
N VAL A 117 -5.27 16.02 -1.59
CA VAL A 117 -6.61 15.42 -1.56
C VAL A 117 -7.31 15.69 -0.24
N ALA A 118 -6.60 15.51 0.88
CA ALA A 118 -7.19 15.74 2.20
C ALA A 118 -7.53 17.23 2.41
N ASP A 119 -6.64 18.12 1.96
CA ASP A 119 -6.82 19.56 2.04
C ASP A 119 -8.04 20.01 1.20
N GLU A 120 -8.16 19.53 -0.03
CA GLU A 120 -9.30 19.84 -0.91
C GLU A 120 -10.61 19.24 -0.39
N ALA A 121 -10.59 17.98 0.08
CA ALA A 121 -11.77 17.35 0.66
C ALA A 121 -12.30 18.16 1.87
N ALA A 122 -11.41 18.62 2.75
CA ALA A 122 -11.76 19.48 3.88
C ALA A 122 -12.31 20.84 3.41
N ARG A 123 -11.70 21.44 2.38
CA ARG A 123 -12.18 22.71 1.80
C ARG A 123 -13.58 22.57 1.19
N LEU A 124 -13.83 21.49 0.46
CA LEU A 124 -15.14 21.18 -0.13
C LEU A 124 -16.21 20.98 0.95
N TRP A 125 -15.86 20.22 1.98
CA TRP A 125 -16.74 20.02 3.13
C TRP A 125 -17.12 21.34 3.82
N GLY A 126 -16.13 22.21 4.08
CA GLY A 126 -16.35 23.53 4.66
C GLY A 126 -17.10 24.51 3.74
N ALA A 127 -17.15 24.26 2.45
CA ALA A 127 -17.89 25.03 1.45
C ALA A 127 -19.31 24.48 1.17
N ASP A 128 -19.83 23.58 2.03
CA ASP A 128 -21.13 22.91 1.87
C ASP A 128 -21.29 22.13 0.56
N ARG A 129 -20.19 21.46 0.14
CA ARG A 129 -20.12 20.59 -1.05
C ARG A 129 -19.71 19.16 -0.65
N PRO A 130 -20.46 18.50 0.25
CA PRO A 130 -20.09 17.19 0.79
C PRO A 130 -20.03 16.09 -0.25
N ASP A 131 -20.87 16.14 -1.30
CA ASP A 131 -20.87 15.14 -2.37
C ASP A 131 -19.56 15.14 -3.14
N GLU A 132 -19.03 16.31 -3.48
CA GLU A 132 -17.75 16.42 -4.19
C GLU A 132 -16.58 15.99 -3.32
N SER A 133 -16.62 16.33 -2.03
CA SER A 133 -15.66 15.83 -1.04
C SER A 133 -15.69 14.30 -0.99
N TYR A 134 -16.89 13.69 -0.97
CA TYR A 134 -17.06 12.24 -0.96
C TYR A 134 -16.49 11.58 -2.22
N PHE A 135 -16.78 12.10 -3.42
CA PHE A 135 -16.25 11.55 -4.66
C PHE A 135 -14.72 11.63 -4.68
N LEU A 136 -14.16 12.74 -4.25
CA LEU A 136 -12.71 12.93 -4.21
C LEU A 136 -12.03 11.98 -3.22
N ASP A 137 -12.59 11.81 -2.03
CA ASP A 137 -12.11 10.87 -1.01
C ASP A 137 -12.13 9.41 -1.52
N ARG A 138 -13.22 9.00 -2.17
CA ARG A 138 -13.31 7.66 -2.75
C ARG A 138 -12.36 7.46 -3.93
N PHE A 139 -12.16 8.50 -4.75
CA PHE A 139 -11.19 8.46 -5.83
C PHE A 139 -9.76 8.31 -5.31
N ALA A 140 -9.38 9.05 -4.27
CA ALA A 140 -8.07 8.93 -3.64
C ALA A 140 -7.81 7.53 -3.06
N THR A 141 -8.86 6.89 -2.53
CA THR A 141 -8.76 5.48 -2.10
C THR A 141 -8.45 4.56 -3.29
N ALA A 142 -9.09 4.75 -4.45
CA ALA A 142 -8.78 4.00 -5.67
C ALA A 142 -7.35 4.28 -6.18
N VAL A 143 -6.91 5.54 -6.07
CA VAL A 143 -5.54 5.94 -6.39
C VAL A 143 -4.53 5.17 -5.55
N VAL A 144 -4.69 5.09 -4.24
CA VAL A 144 -3.78 4.36 -3.34
C VAL A 144 -3.71 2.87 -3.72
N GLU A 145 -4.84 2.24 -4.02
CA GLU A 145 -4.84 0.86 -4.53
C GLU A 145 -4.07 0.76 -5.86
N THR A 146 -4.28 1.69 -6.79
CA THR A 146 -3.57 1.74 -8.07
C THR A 146 -2.06 1.94 -7.89
N LEU A 147 -1.64 2.81 -6.97
CA LEU A 147 -0.24 3.05 -6.65
C LEU A 147 0.45 1.79 -6.10
N LEU A 148 -0.23 1.06 -5.22
CA LEU A 148 0.31 -0.18 -4.68
C LEU A 148 0.47 -1.26 -5.76
N TRP A 149 -0.44 -1.31 -6.74
CA TRP A 149 -0.30 -2.16 -7.92
C TRP A 149 0.86 -1.74 -8.82
N ARG A 150 1.01 -0.45 -9.07
CA ARG A 150 2.15 0.09 -9.86
C ARG A 150 3.48 -0.19 -9.16
N ALA A 151 3.57 0.02 -7.85
CA ALA A 151 4.75 -0.34 -7.07
C ALA A 151 5.08 -1.82 -7.23
N SER A 152 4.08 -2.69 -7.07
CA SER A 152 4.26 -4.14 -7.25
C SER A 152 4.71 -4.51 -8.66
N ALA A 153 4.18 -3.84 -9.70
CA ALA A 153 4.57 -4.09 -11.09
C ALA A 153 6.02 -3.67 -11.39
N ILE A 154 6.45 -2.50 -10.90
CA ILE A 154 7.84 -2.02 -11.04
C ILE A 154 8.80 -3.00 -10.36
N LEU A 155 8.53 -3.33 -9.09
CA LEU A 155 9.35 -4.26 -8.32
C LEU A 155 9.36 -5.67 -8.92
N CYS A 156 8.25 -6.09 -9.54
CA CYS A 156 8.17 -7.39 -10.23
C CYS A 156 9.07 -7.41 -11.48
N GLY A 157 9.11 -6.32 -12.24
CA GLY A 157 10.02 -6.19 -13.38
C GLY A 157 11.49 -6.30 -12.95
N GLU A 158 11.89 -5.56 -11.92
CA GLU A 158 13.25 -5.61 -11.36
C GLU A 158 13.61 -7.01 -10.83
N ALA A 159 12.66 -7.69 -10.17
CA ALA A 159 12.86 -9.03 -9.65
C ALA A 159 13.04 -10.05 -10.79
N ILE A 160 12.22 -10.00 -11.83
CA ILE A 160 12.30 -10.91 -12.99
C ILE A 160 13.65 -10.79 -13.70
N ASP A 161 14.16 -9.59 -13.88
CA ASP A 161 15.48 -9.33 -14.48
C ASP A 161 16.62 -9.99 -13.68
N SER A 162 16.39 -10.23 -12.39
CA SER A 162 17.30 -10.91 -11.47
C SER A 162 17.00 -12.42 -11.28
N GLY A 163 16.04 -12.97 -12.00
CA GLY A 163 15.59 -14.36 -11.84
C GLY A 163 14.82 -14.60 -10.54
N GLU A 164 14.15 -13.58 -10.04
CA GLU A 164 13.38 -13.60 -8.80
C GLU A 164 11.88 -13.31 -9.07
N TRP A 165 11.03 -13.59 -8.10
CA TRP A 165 9.58 -13.34 -8.14
C TRP A 165 9.11 -12.66 -6.87
N LEU A 166 8.02 -11.91 -6.98
CA LEU A 166 7.40 -11.26 -5.82
C LEU A 166 6.26 -12.09 -5.24
N VAL A 167 6.31 -12.30 -3.94
CA VAL A 167 5.18 -12.77 -3.15
C VAL A 167 4.20 -11.58 -2.99
N PRO A 168 2.90 -11.77 -3.27
CA PRO A 168 1.92 -10.68 -3.18
C PRO A 168 1.96 -9.94 -1.86
N HIS A 169 1.73 -8.62 -1.91
CA HIS A 169 1.80 -7.75 -0.76
C HIS A 169 0.77 -8.10 0.34
N LEU A 170 1.13 -7.75 1.55
CA LEU A 170 0.26 -7.65 2.72
C LEU A 170 0.46 -6.28 3.37
N SER A 171 -0.58 -5.77 4.01
CA SER A 171 -0.53 -4.53 4.79
C SER A 171 -0.90 -4.79 6.25
N PRO A 172 -0.32 -4.07 7.21
CA PRO A 172 -0.79 -4.08 8.59
C PRO A 172 -2.29 -3.78 8.67
N GLY A 173 -2.99 -4.39 9.62
CA GLY A 173 -4.45 -4.34 9.71
C GLY A 173 -5.18 -5.36 8.81
N CYS A 174 -4.48 -6.11 7.94
CA CYS A 174 -5.03 -7.31 7.31
C CYS A 174 -5.04 -8.46 8.34
N GLY A 175 -6.11 -9.29 8.35
CA GLY A 175 -6.28 -10.35 9.34
C GLY A 175 -5.00 -11.18 9.58
N GLY A 176 -4.58 -11.31 10.83
CA GLY A 176 -3.34 -11.96 11.25
C GLY A 176 -2.07 -11.11 11.12
N TRP A 177 -2.20 -9.81 10.89
CA TRP A 177 -1.12 -8.83 10.99
C TRP A 177 -1.65 -7.53 11.58
N GLU A 178 -1.27 -7.26 12.83
CA GLU A 178 -1.82 -6.17 13.61
C GLU A 178 -1.40 -4.80 13.04
N ILE A 179 -2.21 -3.78 13.34
CA ILE A 179 -1.99 -2.41 12.83
C ILE A 179 -0.72 -1.79 13.44
N ASP A 180 -0.33 -2.19 14.63
CA ASP A 180 0.85 -1.70 15.34
C ASP A 180 2.16 -1.99 14.58
N ALA A 181 2.16 -2.99 13.69
CA ALA A 181 3.27 -3.27 12.80
C ALA A 181 3.54 -2.14 11.77
N GLN A 182 2.64 -1.15 11.65
CA GLN A 182 2.86 0.00 10.78
C GLN A 182 4.15 0.76 11.14
N ARG A 183 4.46 0.93 12.42
CA ARG A 183 5.69 1.62 12.86
C ARG A 183 6.94 0.90 12.35
N GLN A 184 7.02 -0.41 12.55
CA GLN A 184 8.16 -1.21 12.07
C GLN A 184 8.32 -1.10 10.55
N LEU A 185 7.20 -1.20 9.82
CA LEU A 185 7.23 -1.15 8.36
C LEU A 185 7.59 0.26 7.86
N PHE A 186 7.15 1.30 8.56
CA PHE A 186 7.46 2.69 8.27
C PHE A 186 8.98 2.96 8.38
N GLU A 187 9.61 2.47 9.46
CA GLU A 187 11.06 2.55 9.67
C GLU A 187 11.83 1.78 8.59
N LEU A 188 11.34 0.60 8.20
CA LEU A 188 11.96 -0.20 7.14
C LEU A 188 11.93 0.49 5.78
N VAL A 189 10.89 1.24 5.45
CA VAL A 189 10.89 2.02 4.20
C VAL A 189 11.87 3.19 4.26
N GLY A 190 12.28 3.62 5.47
CA GLY A 190 13.23 4.70 5.69
C GLY A 190 12.62 5.89 6.43
N GLY A 191 11.50 5.68 7.14
CA GLY A 191 10.91 6.67 8.03
C GLY A 191 11.86 6.99 9.18
N ILE A 192 11.91 8.25 9.57
CA ILE A 192 12.71 8.75 10.69
C ILE A 192 11.79 9.49 11.68
N ASP A 193 12.11 9.42 12.95
CA ASP A 193 11.46 10.24 13.95
C ASP A 193 11.79 11.72 13.67
N ALA A 194 10.75 12.53 13.53
CA ALA A 194 10.89 13.98 13.41
C ALA A 194 10.64 14.63 14.78
N ALA A 195 11.26 15.78 15.01
CA ALA A 195 10.92 16.61 16.16
C ALA A 195 9.41 16.94 16.13
N PRO A 196 8.75 17.11 17.30
CA PRO A 196 7.33 17.37 17.35
C PRO A 196 6.99 18.58 16.47
N ALA A 197 6.12 18.38 15.49
CA ALA A 197 5.65 19.45 14.63
C ALA A 197 4.79 20.40 15.47
N ALA A 198 5.24 21.65 15.59
CA ALA A 198 4.56 22.68 16.37
C ALA A 198 3.11 22.96 15.90
N ASP A 199 2.75 22.51 14.70
CA ASP A 199 1.45 22.76 14.04
C ASP A 199 0.38 21.70 14.31
N LEU A 200 0.65 20.62 15.07
CA LEU A 200 -0.29 19.50 15.22
C LEU A 200 -1.25 19.64 16.41
N GLY A 201 -1.26 20.77 17.10
CA GLY A 201 -2.26 21.09 18.11
C GLY A 201 -2.20 20.26 19.40
N GLU A 202 -1.38 19.23 19.48
CA GLU A 202 -1.13 18.44 20.69
C GLU A 202 0.33 18.57 21.13
N PRO A 203 0.61 19.18 22.29
CA PRO A 203 1.97 19.30 22.80
C PRO A 203 2.52 17.92 23.18
N GLY A 204 3.58 17.50 22.50
CA GLY A 204 4.33 16.28 22.85
C GLY A 204 4.12 15.07 21.94
N ALA A 205 3.31 15.16 20.88
CA ALA A 205 3.16 14.05 19.91
C ALA A 205 4.45 13.90 19.08
N THR A 206 5.07 12.72 19.15
CA THR A 206 6.17 12.35 18.27
C THR A 206 5.60 11.94 16.93
N VAL A 207 6.05 12.55 15.86
CA VAL A 207 5.66 12.21 14.48
C VAL A 207 6.87 11.64 13.76
N ALA A 208 6.73 10.47 13.19
CA ALA A 208 7.73 9.94 12.27
C ALA A 208 7.38 10.36 10.84
N VAL A 209 8.36 10.73 10.02
CA VAL A 209 8.19 11.28 8.67
C VAL A 209 8.88 10.41 7.62
N LEU A 210 8.20 10.17 6.51
CA LEU A 210 8.70 9.44 5.35
C LEU A 210 8.20 10.11 4.06
N GLY A 211 9.00 11.02 3.49
CA GLY A 211 8.55 11.82 2.36
C GLY A 211 7.30 12.65 2.73
N PRO A 212 6.18 12.53 1.97
CA PRO A 212 4.94 13.24 2.30
C PRO A 212 4.07 12.53 3.35
N VAL A 213 4.52 11.40 3.88
CA VAL A 213 3.75 10.56 4.81
C VAL A 213 4.28 10.72 6.22
N GLU A 214 3.37 10.91 7.16
CA GLU A 214 3.62 10.96 8.59
C GLU A 214 2.97 9.75 9.27
N LEU A 215 3.63 9.19 10.27
CA LEU A 215 3.07 8.19 11.16
C LEU A 215 2.81 8.82 12.51
N LEU A 216 1.55 8.83 12.91
CA LEU A 216 1.10 9.36 14.19
C LEU A 216 1.33 8.34 15.32
N ASP A 217 1.33 8.81 16.58
CA ASP A 217 1.45 7.92 17.76
C ASP A 217 0.31 6.89 17.85
N THR A 218 -0.85 7.22 17.28
CA THR A 218 -1.99 6.30 17.15
C THR A 218 -1.76 5.14 16.17
N GLY A 219 -0.62 5.13 15.45
CA GLY A 219 -0.37 4.22 14.35
C GLY A 219 -1.06 4.60 13.04
N SER A 220 -1.79 5.71 12.99
CA SER A 220 -2.44 6.19 11.77
C SER A 220 -1.46 6.91 10.85
N LEU A 221 -1.69 6.81 9.54
CA LEU A 221 -0.91 7.53 8.53
C LEU A 221 -1.60 8.86 8.16
N ARG A 222 -0.81 9.89 7.94
CA ARG A 222 -1.22 11.17 7.38
C ARG A 222 -0.37 11.48 6.14
N PRO A 223 -0.96 11.83 4.99
CA PRO A 223 -2.41 11.90 4.76
C PRO A 223 -3.09 10.53 4.87
N GLN A 224 -4.39 10.52 5.17
CA GLN A 224 -5.17 9.28 5.36
C GLN A 224 -5.17 8.36 4.13
N HIS A 225 -5.01 8.93 2.93
CA HIS A 225 -4.86 8.17 1.69
C HIS A 225 -3.40 7.78 1.47
N SER A 226 -2.87 7.02 2.43
CA SER A 226 -1.55 6.41 2.41
C SER A 226 -1.63 4.97 2.90
N VAL A 227 -0.75 4.10 2.41
CA VAL A 227 -0.69 2.69 2.80
C VAL A 227 0.76 2.26 2.91
N LEU A 228 1.05 1.46 3.94
CA LEU A 228 2.25 0.67 4.06
C LEU A 228 1.95 -0.78 3.70
N ALA A 229 2.86 -1.42 2.98
CA ALA A 229 2.75 -2.82 2.59
C ALA A 229 4.12 -3.51 2.60
N ALA A 230 4.11 -4.83 2.72
CA ALA A 230 5.30 -5.66 2.58
C ALA A 230 5.07 -6.73 1.52
N LEU A 231 6.09 -6.95 0.67
CA LEU A 231 6.16 -8.02 -0.30
C LEU A 231 7.33 -8.94 0.05
N GLY A 232 7.23 -10.23 -0.27
CA GLY A 232 8.38 -11.11 -0.23
C GLY A 232 9.08 -11.19 -1.58
N VAL A 233 10.37 -11.53 -1.58
CA VAL A 233 11.13 -11.86 -2.77
C VAL A 233 11.60 -13.30 -2.67
N THR A 234 11.39 -14.08 -3.72
CA THR A 234 11.72 -15.50 -3.76
C THR A 234 12.33 -15.89 -5.09
N ARG A 235 13.09 -17.00 -5.12
CA ARG A 235 13.59 -17.63 -6.35
C ARG A 235 12.64 -18.70 -6.91
N ARG A 236 11.52 -18.96 -6.22
CA ARG A 236 10.47 -19.86 -6.72
C ARG A 236 9.58 -19.12 -7.67
N ALA A 237 9.33 -19.69 -8.85
CA ALA A 237 8.36 -19.12 -9.78
C ALA A 237 6.98 -19.02 -9.13
N ILE A 238 6.42 -17.81 -9.08
CA ILE A 238 5.08 -17.53 -8.55
C ILE A 238 4.25 -16.89 -9.65
N VAL A 239 3.07 -17.44 -9.89
CA VAL A 239 2.04 -16.75 -10.68
C VAL A 239 1.26 -15.87 -9.71
N ALA A 240 1.71 -14.63 -9.53
CA ALA A 240 1.00 -13.65 -8.72
C ALA A 240 -0.07 -12.98 -9.57
N THR A 241 -1.34 -13.10 -9.16
CA THR A 241 -2.42 -12.29 -9.73
C THR A 241 -2.76 -11.16 -8.77
N PRO A 242 -3.18 -10.00 -9.27
CA PRO A 242 -3.67 -8.89 -8.46
C PRO A 242 -4.71 -9.32 -7.41
N GLU A 243 -5.52 -10.28 -7.74
CA GLU A 243 -6.62 -10.77 -6.91
C GLU A 243 -6.21 -11.83 -5.88
N GLY A 244 -4.99 -12.36 -5.97
CA GLY A 244 -4.52 -13.46 -5.12
C GLY A 244 -4.65 -13.16 -3.63
N ALA A 245 -4.38 -11.93 -3.21
CA ALA A 245 -4.55 -11.49 -1.83
C ALA A 245 -6.01 -11.55 -1.37
N CYS A 246 -6.96 -11.17 -2.24
CA CYS A 246 -8.39 -11.24 -1.95
C CYS A 246 -8.92 -12.67 -1.90
N ARG A 247 -8.41 -13.57 -2.74
CA ARG A 247 -8.83 -14.99 -2.77
C ARG A 247 -8.50 -15.72 -1.48
N THR A 248 -7.41 -15.36 -0.83
CA THR A 248 -6.92 -16.01 0.40
C THR A 248 -7.24 -15.22 1.67
N CYS A 249 -7.86 -14.05 1.56
CA CYS A 249 -8.15 -13.19 2.69
C CYS A 249 -9.38 -13.64 3.47
N ASP A 250 -9.25 -13.84 4.78
CA ASP A 250 -10.30 -14.31 5.68
C ASP A 250 -11.24 -13.20 6.19
N ARG A 251 -10.95 -11.92 5.92
CA ARG A 251 -11.74 -10.80 6.43
C ARG A 251 -13.17 -10.83 5.89
N PRO A 252 -14.19 -11.03 6.75
CA PRO A 252 -15.59 -10.95 6.33
C PRO A 252 -15.98 -9.51 6.02
N GLY A 253 -16.96 -9.30 5.13
CA GLY A 253 -17.54 -7.98 4.85
C GLY A 253 -16.54 -6.92 4.34
N CYS A 254 -15.41 -7.33 3.78
CA CYS A 254 -14.40 -6.38 3.29
C CYS A 254 -14.93 -5.60 2.07
N ARG A 255 -15.16 -4.28 2.24
CA ARG A 255 -15.56 -3.37 1.14
C ARG A 255 -14.50 -3.22 0.04
N TYR A 256 -13.24 -3.54 0.34
CA TYR A 256 -12.12 -3.50 -0.60
C TYR A 256 -11.90 -4.81 -1.33
N ARG A 257 -12.73 -5.83 -1.11
CA ARG A 257 -12.60 -7.14 -1.76
C ARG A 257 -12.89 -7.04 -3.26
N ARG A 258 -11.91 -7.44 -4.06
CA ARG A 258 -12.00 -7.42 -5.54
C ARG A 258 -12.62 -8.68 -6.12
N VAL A 259 -12.39 -9.84 -5.50
CA VAL A 259 -12.89 -11.14 -5.96
C VAL A 259 -13.42 -11.97 -4.79
N PRO A 260 -14.37 -12.89 -5.01
CA PRO A 260 -14.82 -13.82 -4.00
C PRO A 260 -13.67 -14.61 -3.39
N ARG A 261 -13.77 -14.94 -2.11
CA ARG A 261 -12.83 -15.85 -1.44
C ARG A 261 -12.86 -17.22 -2.12
N ALA A 262 -11.69 -17.79 -2.38
CA ALA A 262 -11.62 -19.18 -2.80
C ALA A 262 -12.20 -20.07 -1.69
N ARG A 263 -13.06 -21.01 -2.04
CA ARG A 263 -13.53 -22.02 -1.07
C ARG A 263 -12.31 -22.82 -0.61
N ARG A 264 -12.15 -23.00 0.69
CA ARG A 264 -11.22 -24.02 1.19
C ARG A 264 -11.72 -25.36 0.66
N VAL A 265 -10.91 -26.06 -0.11
CA VAL A 265 -11.11 -27.48 -0.36
C VAL A 265 -10.73 -28.12 0.98
N GLU A 266 -11.71 -28.59 1.74
CA GLU A 266 -11.43 -29.46 2.87
C GLU A 266 -10.83 -30.74 2.30
N GLU A 267 -9.53 -30.94 2.54
CA GLU A 267 -8.89 -32.21 2.28
C GLU A 267 -9.52 -33.22 3.25
N SER A 268 -10.31 -34.16 2.68
CA SER A 268 -10.94 -35.26 3.37
C SER A 268 -9.91 -36.35 3.67
#